data_3fd81e90c62d1f7575247a55f8df3127
#
_entry.id   3fd81e90c62d1f7575247a55f8df3127
#
_cell.length_a   1.000
_cell.length_b   1.000
_cell.length_c   1.000
_cell.angle_alpha   90.00
_cell.angle_beta   90.00
_cell.angle_gamma   90.00
#
_symmetry.space_group_name_H-M   'P 1'
#
loop_
_entity.id
_entity.type
_entity.pdbx_description
1 polymer ?
#
loop_
_entity_poly.entity_id
_entity_poly.type
_entity_poly.pdbx_seq_one_letter_code
_entity_poly.pdbx_strand_id
1 'polypeptide(L)'
;MESENKNQWKKHLPIYIIEVLVLIAVIIGAYFVSQATKVQKVNLDQSKIAVNEPTHDHAGSANDIQSENAGSQNSSTPKPSGKTEEAAEELFEEEEEDIDKEAITQSLIEKYNGNLSIAFFGVDSREGSLGAGTRSDSMMICVVDSESHEIKLVSLYRDTYLNCGEDYYNKCNTAYALGGPERALSMININTDSYVNQYVTVGFEGLIGVIDALGGIPIEVKEEEIFHLNNYQKTMAEEFGTDYTPVVFAGTQILDGLQATAYCRIRYTTGDDFRRAERQRNVVSAILERAGHVSVGSLTKAVSAVFPHIATSLDINDIISMLSVVEDYQVTTSDGFPFKGLRNGGTIGSCGSCVVPTDLEQNVIKLHEILYNEENYQVSDAVKKYSKKIKADTEDYLQY
;
A
#
# COMPACT_ATOMS: atom_id res chain seq x y z
N MET A 1 -14.22 -0.37 -67.49
CA MET A 1 -14.83 -0.85 -66.22
C MET A 1 -13.84 -1.09 -65.09
N GLU A 2 -12.51 -1.37 -65.34
CA GLU A 2 -11.52 -1.56 -64.24
C GLU A 2 -10.94 -0.28 -63.66
N SER A 3 -11.01 0.88 -64.34
CA SER A 3 -10.44 2.14 -63.83
C SER A 3 -11.37 2.92 -62.87
N GLU A 4 -12.66 2.68 -62.95
CA GLU A 4 -13.64 3.37 -62.07
C GLU A 4 -13.68 2.76 -60.67
N ASN A 5 -13.38 1.50 -60.50
CA ASN A 5 -13.43 0.80 -59.20
C ASN A 5 -12.22 1.15 -58.32
N LYS A 6 -11.07 1.46 -58.91
CA LYS A 6 -9.89 1.94 -58.15
C LYS A 6 -10.02 3.34 -57.53
N ASN A 7 -10.90 4.17 -58.06
CA ASN A 7 -11.09 5.55 -57.61
C ASN A 7 -12.14 5.68 -56.49
N GLN A 8 -13.08 4.73 -56.43
CA GLN A 8 -14.07 4.69 -55.32
C GLN A 8 -13.42 4.24 -53.99
N TRP A 9 -12.48 3.29 -54.04
CA TRP A 9 -11.80 2.81 -52.86
C TRP A 9 -10.99 3.90 -52.14
N LYS A 10 -10.31 4.76 -52.90
CA LYS A 10 -9.58 5.91 -52.36
C LYS A 10 -10.46 6.98 -51.73
N LYS A 11 -11.72 7.09 -52.12
CA LYS A 11 -12.68 8.05 -51.51
C LYS A 11 -13.21 7.57 -50.18
N HIS A 12 -13.28 6.26 -49.94
CA HIS A 12 -13.77 5.69 -48.69
C HIS A 12 -12.63 5.30 -47.71
N LEU A 13 -11.38 5.34 -48.15
CA LEU A 13 -10.21 5.02 -47.32
C LEU A 13 -10.17 5.82 -46.00
N PRO A 14 -10.39 7.15 -45.98
CA PRO A 14 -10.41 7.90 -44.73
C PRO A 14 -11.57 7.51 -43.81
N ILE A 15 -12.69 7.06 -44.33
CA ILE A 15 -13.82 6.59 -43.55
C ILE A 15 -13.49 5.26 -42.86
N TYR A 16 -12.89 4.33 -43.58
CA TYR A 16 -12.46 3.05 -43.01
C TYR A 16 -11.37 3.20 -41.95
N ILE A 17 -10.45 4.18 -42.14
CA ILE A 17 -9.42 4.50 -41.13
C ILE A 17 -10.09 5.03 -39.86
N ILE A 18 -11.07 5.92 -39.97
CA ILE A 18 -11.82 6.43 -38.82
C ILE A 18 -12.60 5.31 -38.12
N GLU A 19 -13.23 4.42 -38.86
CA GLU A 19 -13.97 3.27 -38.29
C GLU A 19 -13.03 2.33 -37.53
N VAL A 20 -11.83 2.07 -38.07
CA VAL A 20 -10.81 1.23 -37.40
C VAL A 20 -10.29 1.91 -36.13
N LEU A 21 -10.01 3.24 -36.18
CA LEU A 21 -9.56 3.99 -35.01
C LEU A 21 -10.63 4.04 -33.90
N VAL A 22 -11.91 4.20 -34.27
CA VAL A 22 -13.03 4.13 -33.31
C VAL A 22 -13.12 2.74 -32.71
N LEU A 23 -12.97 1.68 -33.51
CA LEU A 23 -12.96 0.30 -33.02
C LEU A 23 -11.81 0.04 -32.06
N ILE A 24 -10.61 0.54 -32.36
CA ILE A 24 -9.44 0.44 -31.49
C ILE A 24 -9.69 1.21 -30.19
N ALA A 25 -10.23 2.42 -30.25
CA ALA A 25 -10.56 3.21 -29.07
C ALA A 25 -11.63 2.51 -28.19
N VAL A 26 -12.64 1.87 -28.81
CA VAL A 26 -13.65 1.07 -28.09
C VAL A 26 -13.02 -0.17 -27.45
N ILE A 27 -12.10 -0.86 -28.16
CA ILE A 27 -11.39 -2.04 -27.62
C ILE A 27 -10.48 -1.61 -26.44
N ILE A 28 -9.76 -0.51 -26.58
CA ILE A 28 -8.93 0.06 -25.51
C ILE A 28 -9.82 0.48 -24.32
N GLY A 29 -10.91 1.19 -24.56
CA GLY A 29 -11.88 1.54 -23.52
C GLY A 29 -12.49 0.32 -22.84
N ALA A 30 -12.88 -0.71 -23.60
CA ALA A 30 -13.39 -1.96 -23.06
C ALA A 30 -12.31 -2.74 -22.27
N TYR A 31 -11.04 -2.68 -22.69
CA TYR A 31 -9.93 -3.24 -21.96
C TYR A 31 -9.73 -2.53 -20.62
N PHE A 32 -9.73 -1.18 -20.59
CA PHE A 32 -9.62 -0.41 -19.36
C PHE A 32 -10.82 -0.65 -18.43
N VAL A 33 -12.05 -0.70 -18.95
CA VAL A 33 -13.24 -1.07 -18.16
C VAL A 33 -13.13 -2.49 -17.62
N SER A 34 -12.64 -3.44 -18.44
CA SER A 34 -12.40 -4.84 -18.01
C SER A 34 -11.32 -4.93 -16.92
N GLN A 35 -10.27 -4.11 -16.97
CA GLN A 35 -9.26 -4.06 -15.91
C GLN A 35 -9.84 -3.40 -14.64
N ALA A 36 -10.56 -2.31 -14.77
CA ALA A 36 -11.23 -1.65 -13.64
C ALA A 36 -12.26 -2.56 -12.93
N THR A 37 -12.90 -3.48 -13.66
CA THR A 37 -13.86 -4.47 -13.08
C THR A 37 -13.16 -5.67 -12.41
N LYS A 38 -11.85 -5.89 -12.64
CA LYS A 38 -11.06 -6.93 -11.96
C LYS A 38 -10.57 -6.51 -10.57
N VAL A 39 -10.73 -5.24 -10.24
CA VAL A 39 -10.33 -4.70 -8.95
C VAL A 39 -11.15 -5.36 -7.86
N GLN A 40 -10.48 -5.96 -6.89
CA GLN A 40 -11.10 -6.37 -5.64
C GLN A 40 -11.32 -5.14 -4.75
N LYS A 41 -12.21 -4.22 -5.19
CA LYS A 41 -12.66 -3.14 -4.31
C LYS A 41 -13.52 -3.77 -3.23
N VAL A 42 -12.97 -3.98 -2.06
CA VAL A 42 -13.75 -4.36 -0.89
C VAL A 42 -14.23 -3.06 -0.25
N ASN A 43 -15.51 -2.77 -0.38
CA ASN A 43 -16.12 -1.71 0.41
C ASN A 43 -15.98 -2.10 1.88
N LEU A 44 -15.09 -1.41 2.59
CA LEU A 44 -14.98 -1.54 4.04
C LEU A 44 -16.31 -1.13 4.68
N ASP A 45 -16.86 -2.01 5.47
CA ASP A 45 -17.93 -1.62 6.38
C ASP A 45 -17.30 -0.96 7.61
N GLN A 46 -17.18 0.36 7.57
CA GLN A 46 -16.57 1.16 8.64
C GLN A 46 -17.19 0.86 10.01
N SER A 47 -18.46 0.44 10.05
CA SER A 47 -19.14 0.09 11.30
C SER A 47 -18.61 -1.20 11.96
N LYS A 48 -17.87 -2.02 11.20
CA LYS A 48 -17.25 -3.26 11.69
C LYS A 48 -15.81 -3.08 12.15
N ILE A 49 -15.21 -1.92 11.89
CA ILE A 49 -13.85 -1.62 12.34
C ILE A 49 -13.95 -1.17 13.80
N ALA A 50 -13.47 -2.01 14.72
CA ALA A 50 -13.45 -1.67 16.12
C ALA A 50 -12.39 -0.59 16.40
N VAL A 51 -12.76 0.42 17.17
CA VAL A 51 -11.90 1.46 17.72
C VAL A 51 -12.18 1.59 19.21
N ASN A 52 -11.20 2.05 19.99
CA ASN A 52 -11.39 2.34 21.39
C ASN A 52 -12.08 3.70 21.57
N GLU A 53 -12.88 3.84 22.64
CA GLU A 53 -13.44 5.14 23.00
C GLU A 53 -12.32 6.05 23.52
N PRO A 54 -12.24 7.32 23.08
CA PRO A 54 -11.25 8.27 23.58
C PRO A 54 -11.46 8.55 25.07
N THR A 55 -10.38 8.66 25.84
CA THR A 55 -10.43 8.89 27.31
C THR A 55 -10.65 10.34 27.69
N HIS A 56 -10.53 11.29 26.75
CA HIS A 56 -10.76 12.71 26.94
C HIS A 56 -11.40 13.33 25.70
N ASP A 57 -12.19 14.40 25.94
CA ASP A 57 -12.86 15.22 24.92
C ASP A 57 -11.84 15.92 23.99
N HIS A 58 -11.23 15.19 23.09
CA HIS A 58 -10.77 15.77 21.85
C HIS A 58 -11.99 15.85 20.93
N ALA A 59 -12.85 16.83 21.23
CA ALA A 59 -13.97 17.24 20.38
C ALA A 59 -13.43 17.92 19.12
N GLY A 60 -12.92 17.11 18.21
CA GLY A 60 -12.54 17.44 16.86
C GLY A 60 -12.94 16.26 15.98
N SER A 61 -14.19 16.26 15.55
CA SER A 61 -14.70 15.55 14.37
C SER A 61 -14.63 14.02 14.35
N ALA A 62 -15.50 13.37 15.13
CA ALA A 62 -15.93 11.99 14.83
C ALA A 62 -17.46 11.83 14.97
N ASN A 63 -18.25 12.87 14.74
CA ASN A 63 -19.69 12.76 14.58
C ASN A 63 -20.14 13.79 13.56
N ASP A 64 -20.54 13.31 12.42
CA ASP A 64 -21.57 13.76 11.49
C ASP A 64 -21.22 13.42 10.04
N ILE A 65 -21.27 12.13 9.72
CA ILE A 65 -21.54 11.74 8.34
C ILE A 65 -22.84 10.92 8.35
N GLN A 66 -23.96 11.63 8.43
CA GLN A 66 -25.22 11.11 7.92
C GLN A 66 -25.22 11.27 6.41
N SER A 67 -25.50 10.15 5.77
CA SER A 67 -25.73 10.01 4.35
C SER A 67 -26.74 11.02 3.82
N GLU A 68 -26.36 11.82 2.83
CA GLU A 68 -27.31 12.33 1.85
C GLU A 68 -26.87 11.96 0.42
N ASN A 69 -27.64 11.04 -0.14
CA ASN A 69 -27.68 10.76 -1.56
C ASN A 69 -28.34 11.94 -2.29
N ALA A 70 -27.62 12.59 -3.18
CA ALA A 70 -28.28 13.33 -4.26
C ALA A 70 -27.39 13.33 -5.50
N GLY A 71 -27.85 12.62 -6.51
CA GLY A 71 -27.27 12.63 -7.84
C GLY A 71 -27.45 13.95 -8.56
N SER A 72 -26.53 14.29 -9.41
CA SER A 72 -26.80 15.08 -10.61
C SER A 72 -25.82 14.76 -11.72
N GLN A 73 -26.37 14.32 -12.84
CA GLN A 73 -25.70 14.20 -14.12
C GLN A 73 -25.36 15.58 -14.66
N ASN A 74 -24.20 15.77 -15.26
CA ASN A 74 -24.12 16.49 -16.52
C ASN A 74 -22.86 16.11 -17.30
N SER A 75 -23.13 15.67 -18.53
CA SER A 75 -22.19 15.34 -19.57
C SER A 75 -21.75 16.59 -20.33
N SER A 76 -20.46 16.69 -20.63
CA SER A 76 -20.03 17.36 -21.87
C SER A 76 -18.66 16.82 -22.29
N THR A 77 -18.66 16.07 -23.37
CA THR A 77 -17.50 15.57 -24.10
C THR A 77 -16.98 16.64 -25.06
N PRO A 78 -15.67 16.82 -25.19
CA PRO A 78 -15.05 17.36 -26.41
C PRO A 78 -14.48 16.21 -27.27
N LYS A 79 -14.54 16.45 -28.57
CA LYS A 79 -14.31 15.57 -29.69
C LYS A 79 -12.81 15.50 -30.05
N PRO A 80 -12.21 14.34 -30.36
CA PRO A 80 -10.81 14.27 -30.80
C PRO A 80 -10.66 14.42 -32.31
N SER A 81 -9.62 15.11 -32.74
CA SER A 81 -9.13 15.15 -34.12
C SER A 81 -7.91 14.25 -34.27
N GLY A 82 -7.90 13.37 -35.29
CA GLY A 82 -6.92 12.32 -35.48
C GLY A 82 -5.58 12.76 -36.08
N LYS A 83 -4.54 12.04 -35.71
CA LYS A 83 -3.23 11.99 -36.39
C LYS A 83 -2.60 10.58 -36.27
N THR A 84 -1.67 10.24 -37.16
CA THR A 84 -1.10 8.94 -37.55
C THR A 84 -0.09 8.36 -36.55
N GLU A 85 0.36 7.08 -36.75
CA GLU A 85 1.22 6.28 -35.87
C GLU A 85 2.54 6.94 -35.42
N GLU A 86 3.15 7.81 -36.21
CA GLU A 86 4.27 8.69 -35.77
C GLU A 86 3.80 9.74 -34.74
N ALA A 87 2.53 10.12 -34.77
CA ALA A 87 1.90 10.98 -33.75
C ALA A 87 1.49 10.23 -32.48
N ALA A 88 1.58 8.90 -32.43
CA ALA A 88 1.31 8.14 -31.23
C ALA A 88 2.53 8.07 -30.29
N GLU A 89 3.75 8.11 -30.83
CA GLU A 89 4.96 8.31 -30.03
C GLU A 89 5.11 9.78 -29.58
N GLU A 90 4.74 10.76 -30.41
CA GLU A 90 4.68 12.17 -30.02
C GLU A 90 3.50 12.51 -29.06
N LEU A 91 2.45 11.69 -29.01
CA LEU A 91 1.36 11.83 -28.03
C LEU A 91 1.74 11.35 -26.62
N PHE A 92 2.94 10.80 -26.45
CA PHE A 92 3.50 10.44 -25.16
C PHE A 92 4.53 11.45 -24.62
N GLU A 93 4.95 12.44 -25.40
CA GLU A 93 5.36 13.75 -24.90
C GLU A 93 4.06 14.53 -24.57
N GLU A 94 3.35 14.07 -23.54
CA GLU A 94 2.23 14.83 -22.98
C GLU A 94 2.81 16.18 -22.54
N GLU A 95 2.26 17.26 -23.08
CA GLU A 95 2.23 18.55 -22.40
C GLU A 95 1.91 18.20 -20.93
N GLU A 96 2.82 18.50 -20.00
CA GLU A 96 2.52 18.46 -18.57
C GLU A 96 1.30 19.37 -18.42
N GLU A 97 0.10 18.79 -18.33
CA GLU A 97 -1.07 19.54 -17.90
C GLU A 97 -0.65 20.17 -16.59
N ASP A 98 -0.80 21.48 -16.51
CA ASP A 98 -0.45 22.28 -15.34
C ASP A 98 -1.37 21.85 -14.21
N ILE A 99 -1.00 20.74 -13.54
CA ILE A 99 -1.80 20.09 -12.50
C ILE A 99 -1.78 21.02 -11.31
N ASP A 100 -2.94 21.53 -10.93
CA ASP A 100 -3.12 22.33 -9.73
C ASP A 100 -2.93 21.44 -8.48
N LYS A 101 -1.66 21.22 -8.11
CA LYS A 101 -1.29 20.40 -6.94
C LYS A 101 -1.85 20.96 -5.65
N GLU A 102 -2.00 22.27 -5.53
CA GLU A 102 -2.56 22.92 -4.35
C GLU A 102 -4.05 22.57 -4.21
N ALA A 103 -4.81 22.62 -5.30
CA ALA A 103 -6.22 22.19 -5.30
C ALA A 103 -6.38 20.68 -5.00
N ILE A 104 -5.50 19.83 -5.53
CA ILE A 104 -5.50 18.40 -5.21
C ILE A 104 -5.21 18.17 -3.72
N THR A 105 -4.17 18.78 -3.19
CA THR A 105 -3.78 18.67 -1.78
C THR A 105 -4.92 19.15 -0.88
N GLN A 106 -5.54 20.29 -1.18
CA GLN A 106 -6.68 20.81 -0.44
C GLN A 106 -7.87 19.84 -0.46
N SER A 107 -8.17 19.24 -1.61
CA SER A 107 -9.25 18.24 -1.74
C SER A 107 -8.96 16.99 -0.90
N LEU A 108 -7.71 16.54 -0.84
CA LEU A 108 -7.30 15.40 0.00
C LEU A 108 -7.38 15.75 1.49
N ILE A 109 -6.96 16.96 1.89
CA ILE A 109 -7.08 17.47 3.27
C ILE A 109 -8.55 17.46 3.70
N GLU A 110 -9.46 18.01 2.89
CA GLU A 110 -10.89 18.04 3.19
C GLU A 110 -11.48 16.62 3.30
N LYS A 111 -11.12 15.74 2.37
CA LYS A 111 -11.63 14.35 2.33
C LYS A 111 -11.17 13.50 3.50
N TYR A 112 -9.92 13.67 3.94
CA TYR A 112 -9.29 12.83 4.97
C TYR A 112 -9.00 13.58 6.28
N ASN A 113 -9.57 14.78 6.44
CA ASN A 113 -9.46 15.56 7.68
C ASN A 113 -8.00 15.89 8.07
N GLY A 114 -7.15 16.15 7.09
CA GLY A 114 -5.74 16.51 7.27
C GLY A 114 -4.78 15.33 7.45
N ASN A 115 -5.22 14.23 8.04
CA ASN A 115 -4.37 13.05 8.30
C ASN A 115 -4.97 11.78 7.70
N LEU A 116 -4.31 11.24 6.68
CA LEU A 116 -4.68 9.97 6.08
C LEU A 116 -3.88 8.83 6.71
N SER A 117 -4.59 7.91 7.37
CA SER A 117 -3.98 6.72 7.98
C SER A 117 -4.34 5.46 7.19
N ILE A 118 -3.32 4.82 6.62
CA ILE A 118 -3.45 3.64 5.74
C ILE A 118 -2.70 2.46 6.36
N ALA A 119 -3.32 1.29 6.43
CA ALA A 119 -2.60 0.06 6.71
C ALA A 119 -2.13 -0.60 5.41
N PHE A 120 -0.84 -0.86 5.29
CA PHE A 120 -0.27 -1.69 4.23
C PHE A 120 -0.13 -3.13 4.72
N PHE A 121 -0.69 -4.06 3.95
CA PHE A 121 -0.59 -5.50 4.21
C PHE A 121 0.11 -6.18 3.04
N GLY A 122 1.21 -6.88 3.32
CA GLY A 122 1.87 -7.78 2.36
C GLY A 122 1.48 -9.22 2.67
N VAL A 123 0.89 -9.92 1.70
CA VAL A 123 0.44 -11.30 1.86
C VAL A 123 1.19 -12.24 0.92
N ASP A 124 1.53 -13.45 1.42
CA ASP A 124 2.05 -14.54 0.59
C ASP A 124 0.86 -15.30 0.00
N SER A 125 0.29 -14.76 -1.08
CA SER A 125 -0.82 -15.40 -1.79
C SER A 125 -0.31 -16.00 -3.09
N ARG A 126 -0.38 -17.32 -3.22
CA ARG A 126 -0.01 -18.06 -4.44
C ARG A 126 -1.15 -18.19 -5.45
N GLU A 127 -2.37 -17.97 -5.00
CA GLU A 127 -3.59 -18.10 -5.81
C GLU A 127 -4.26 -16.76 -6.11
N GLY A 128 -3.55 -15.64 -5.85
CA GLY A 128 -4.09 -14.28 -6.06
C GLY A 128 -5.18 -13.87 -5.05
N SER A 129 -5.46 -14.68 -4.02
CA SER A 129 -6.41 -14.29 -2.96
C SER A 129 -5.76 -13.31 -1.99
N LEU A 130 -6.28 -12.11 -1.91
CA LEU A 130 -5.81 -11.04 -1.04
C LEU A 130 -6.70 -10.82 0.20
N GLY A 131 -7.62 -11.74 0.46
CA GLY A 131 -8.58 -11.66 1.57
C GLY A 131 -8.22 -12.56 2.76
N ALA A 132 -9.23 -12.87 3.56
CA ALA A 132 -9.13 -13.79 4.70
C ALA A 132 -8.65 -15.18 4.26
N GLY A 133 -8.03 -15.92 5.18
CA GLY A 133 -7.42 -17.23 4.93
C GLY A 133 -5.92 -17.17 4.69
N THR A 134 -5.37 -16.00 4.33
CA THR A 134 -3.94 -15.75 4.13
C THR A 134 -3.37 -14.97 5.30
N ARG A 135 -2.15 -15.28 5.75
CA ARG A 135 -1.47 -14.47 6.77
C ARG A 135 -0.79 -13.27 6.12
N SER A 136 -0.91 -12.13 6.78
CA SER A 136 -0.12 -10.96 6.42
C SER A 136 1.31 -11.12 6.96
N ASP A 137 2.28 -11.18 6.06
CA ASP A 137 3.72 -11.30 6.40
C ASP A 137 4.38 -9.92 6.57
N SER A 138 3.73 -8.88 6.10
CA SER A 138 4.07 -7.47 6.31
C SER A 138 2.82 -6.73 6.79
N MET A 139 2.97 -5.94 7.83
CA MET A 139 1.93 -5.08 8.38
C MET A 139 2.56 -3.73 8.71
N MET A 140 2.02 -2.64 8.18
CA MET A 140 2.60 -1.32 8.34
C MET A 140 1.49 -0.27 8.44
N ILE A 141 1.64 0.68 9.34
CA ILE A 141 0.83 1.90 9.40
C ILE A 141 1.59 2.98 8.66
N CYS A 142 0.95 3.61 7.70
CA CYS A 142 1.40 4.80 7.00
C CYS A 142 0.48 5.95 7.37
N VAL A 143 1.03 7.02 7.91
CA VAL A 143 0.32 8.27 8.15
C VAL A 143 0.88 9.32 7.20
N VAL A 144 0.00 9.94 6.44
CA VAL A 144 0.30 11.06 5.56
C VAL A 144 -0.28 12.30 6.22
N ASP A 145 0.59 13.18 6.69
CA ASP A 145 0.25 14.47 7.26
C ASP A 145 0.30 15.53 6.16
N SER A 146 -0.87 16.01 5.76
CA SER A 146 -1.01 16.96 4.66
C SER A 146 -0.62 18.39 5.06
N GLU A 147 -0.53 18.71 6.34
CA GLU A 147 -0.13 20.03 6.81
C GLU A 147 1.40 20.17 6.86
N SER A 148 2.09 19.14 7.37
CA SER A 148 3.55 19.14 7.46
C SER A 148 4.25 18.56 6.23
N HIS A 149 3.49 17.95 5.29
CA HIS A 149 3.99 17.20 4.14
C HIS A 149 4.91 16.04 4.54
N GLU A 150 4.58 15.37 5.65
CA GLU A 150 5.33 14.25 6.16
C GLU A 150 4.61 12.92 5.91
N ILE A 151 5.40 11.91 5.59
CA ILE A 151 4.96 10.51 5.56
C ILE A 151 5.68 9.77 6.67
N LYS A 152 4.93 9.10 7.53
CA LYS A 152 5.46 8.35 8.67
C LYS A 152 5.07 6.88 8.55
N LEU A 153 6.07 6.00 8.63
CA LEU A 153 5.92 4.56 8.43
C LEU A 153 6.29 3.81 9.71
N VAL A 154 5.35 3.04 10.26
CA VAL A 154 5.62 2.15 11.41
C VAL A 154 5.16 0.73 11.09
N SER A 155 6.11 -0.23 11.04
CA SER A 155 5.77 -1.64 10.88
C SER A 155 5.28 -2.25 12.18
N LEU A 156 4.15 -2.99 12.15
CA LEU A 156 3.83 -3.94 13.21
C LEU A 156 4.55 -5.25 12.92
N TYR A 157 5.43 -5.69 13.82
CA TYR A 157 6.08 -6.99 13.63
C TYR A 157 5.03 -8.10 13.69
N ARG A 158 4.92 -8.89 12.63
CA ARG A 158 3.84 -9.86 12.40
C ARG A 158 3.65 -10.87 13.56
N ASP A 159 4.72 -11.16 14.30
CA ASP A 159 4.72 -12.10 15.41
C ASP A 159 4.48 -11.41 16.77
N THR A 160 4.05 -10.13 16.78
CA THR A 160 3.72 -9.41 18.02
C THR A 160 2.49 -10.02 18.67
N TYR A 161 2.60 -10.35 19.96
CA TYR A 161 1.53 -10.91 20.76
C TYR A 161 0.55 -9.79 21.17
N LEU A 162 -0.63 -9.78 20.58
CA LEU A 162 -1.66 -8.74 20.74
C LEU A 162 -3.06 -9.36 20.82
N ASN A 163 -4.04 -8.56 21.23
CA ASN A 163 -5.45 -8.90 21.11
C ASN A 163 -5.89 -8.87 19.63
N CYS A 164 -6.18 -10.03 19.05
CA CYS A 164 -6.65 -10.18 17.67
C CYS A 164 -8.17 -10.01 17.52
N GLY A 165 -8.82 -9.36 18.49
CA GLY A 165 -10.26 -9.17 18.59
C GLY A 165 -10.92 -10.17 19.54
N GLU A 166 -12.00 -9.75 20.21
CA GLU A 166 -12.83 -10.59 21.09
C GLU A 166 -12.04 -11.24 22.26
N ASP A 167 -11.09 -10.50 22.84
CA ASP A 167 -10.15 -10.98 23.88
C ASP A 167 -9.34 -12.24 23.45
N TYR A 168 -9.19 -12.48 22.13
CA TYR A 168 -8.36 -13.54 21.59
C TYR A 168 -6.93 -13.04 21.34
N TYR A 169 -5.98 -13.49 22.16
CA TYR A 169 -4.58 -13.08 22.09
C TYR A 169 -3.74 -14.05 21.28
N ASN A 170 -3.05 -13.56 20.29
CA ASN A 170 -2.18 -14.34 19.40
C ASN A 170 -1.17 -13.41 18.70
N LYS A 171 -0.33 -13.95 17.79
CA LYS A 171 0.44 -13.16 16.85
C LYS A 171 -0.48 -12.26 16.04
N CYS A 172 -0.17 -10.99 15.93
CA CYS A 172 -1.03 -9.99 15.30
C CYS A 172 -1.43 -10.32 13.85
N ASN A 173 -0.54 -11.01 13.09
CA ASN A 173 -0.86 -11.44 11.73
C ASN A 173 -1.99 -12.49 11.65
N THR A 174 -2.37 -13.09 12.78
CA THR A 174 -3.52 -14.01 12.86
C THR A 174 -4.83 -13.26 12.60
N ALA A 175 -4.93 -11.99 12.97
CA ALA A 175 -6.13 -11.19 12.72
C ALA A 175 -6.47 -11.12 11.23
N TYR A 176 -5.46 -10.92 10.38
CA TYR A 176 -5.66 -10.91 8.92
C TYR A 176 -6.14 -12.27 8.40
N ALA A 177 -5.54 -13.36 8.86
CA ALA A 177 -5.94 -14.70 8.46
C ALA A 177 -7.39 -15.04 8.86
N LEU A 178 -7.86 -14.55 10.00
CA LEU A 178 -9.19 -14.82 10.52
C LEU A 178 -10.30 -13.99 9.87
N GLY A 179 -10.03 -12.76 9.45
CA GLY A 179 -11.07 -11.86 8.95
C GLY A 179 -10.59 -10.82 7.94
N GLY A 180 -9.44 -11.07 7.29
CA GLY A 180 -8.91 -10.17 6.26
C GLY A 180 -8.55 -8.79 6.78
N PRO A 181 -8.56 -7.78 5.89
CA PRO A 181 -8.16 -6.43 6.25
C PRO A 181 -9.04 -5.79 7.33
N GLU A 182 -10.36 -6.01 7.35
CA GLU A 182 -11.26 -5.43 8.35
C GLU A 182 -10.88 -5.85 9.78
N ARG A 183 -10.63 -7.14 9.99
CA ARG A 183 -10.20 -7.63 11.31
C ARG A 183 -8.78 -7.20 11.67
N ALA A 184 -7.90 -7.10 10.68
CA ALA A 184 -6.55 -6.60 10.89
C ALA A 184 -6.53 -5.10 11.25
N LEU A 185 -7.37 -4.27 10.61
CA LEU A 185 -7.58 -2.86 10.99
C LEU A 185 -8.12 -2.74 12.42
N SER A 186 -9.16 -3.52 12.75
CA SER A 186 -9.70 -3.55 14.11
C SER A 186 -8.64 -3.94 15.14
N MET A 187 -7.83 -4.97 14.85
CA MET A 187 -6.71 -5.39 15.70
C MET A 187 -5.69 -4.27 15.88
N ILE A 188 -5.30 -3.57 14.82
CA ILE A 188 -4.41 -2.41 14.91
C ILE A 188 -5.02 -1.36 15.85
N ASN A 189 -6.23 -0.89 15.55
CA ASN A 189 -6.88 0.21 16.25
C ASN A 189 -7.06 -0.06 17.74
N ILE A 190 -7.59 -1.23 18.12
CA ILE A 190 -7.85 -1.53 19.54
C ILE A 190 -6.57 -1.70 20.38
N ASN A 191 -5.45 -2.13 19.77
CA ASN A 191 -4.19 -2.30 20.51
C ASN A 191 -3.31 -1.04 20.51
N THR A 192 -3.58 -0.08 19.64
CA THR A 192 -2.73 1.09 19.46
C THR A 192 -3.47 2.42 19.67
N ASP A 193 -4.77 2.38 20.01
CA ASP A 193 -5.63 3.55 20.07
C ASP A 193 -5.61 4.42 18.78
N SER A 194 -5.24 3.80 17.65
CA SER A 194 -5.21 4.47 16.36
C SER A 194 -6.59 4.46 15.69
N TYR A 195 -6.76 5.32 14.69
CA TYR A 195 -7.93 5.33 13.81
C TYR A 195 -7.48 5.09 12.35
N VAL A 196 -6.98 3.88 12.09
CA VAL A 196 -6.61 3.46 10.74
C VAL A 196 -7.85 2.89 10.06
N ASN A 197 -8.35 3.56 9.03
CA ASN A 197 -9.60 3.23 8.35
C ASN A 197 -9.46 2.97 6.85
N GLN A 198 -8.24 3.05 6.33
CA GLN A 198 -7.92 2.72 4.95
C GLN A 198 -6.88 1.60 4.91
N TYR A 199 -6.90 0.81 3.83
CA TYR A 199 -5.89 -0.21 3.64
C TYR A 199 -5.50 -0.41 2.18
N VAL A 200 -4.29 -0.94 2.00
CA VAL A 200 -3.81 -1.52 0.75
C VAL A 200 -3.20 -2.88 1.05
N THR A 201 -3.69 -3.91 0.40
CA THR A 201 -3.12 -5.26 0.45
C THR A 201 -2.47 -5.61 -0.88
N VAL A 202 -1.24 -6.09 -0.83
CA VAL A 202 -0.46 -6.46 -2.00
C VAL A 202 0.12 -7.87 -1.85
N GLY A 203 0.05 -8.66 -2.91
CA GLY A 203 0.80 -9.91 -3.07
C GLY A 203 2.12 -9.67 -3.79
N PHE A 204 2.90 -10.73 -3.99
CA PHE A 204 4.20 -10.61 -4.67
C PHE A 204 4.08 -10.10 -6.10
N GLU A 205 3.14 -10.61 -6.89
CA GLU A 205 2.91 -10.16 -8.28
C GLU A 205 2.55 -8.68 -8.34
N GLY A 206 1.72 -8.21 -7.40
CA GLY A 206 1.36 -6.80 -7.30
C GLY A 206 2.56 -5.92 -6.99
N LEU A 207 3.42 -6.32 -6.03
CA LEU A 207 4.62 -5.57 -5.70
C LEU A 207 5.62 -5.52 -6.86
N ILE A 208 5.86 -6.67 -7.53
CA ILE A 208 6.68 -6.74 -8.73
C ILE A 208 6.15 -5.77 -9.77
N GLY A 209 4.86 -5.82 -10.08
CA GLY A 209 4.24 -4.97 -11.08
C GLY A 209 4.34 -3.47 -10.78
N VAL A 210 4.14 -3.04 -9.52
CA VAL A 210 4.32 -1.63 -9.11
C VAL A 210 5.73 -1.16 -9.40
N ILE A 211 6.73 -1.93 -8.96
CA ILE A 211 8.13 -1.53 -9.07
C ILE A 211 8.59 -1.52 -10.53
N ASP A 212 8.20 -2.50 -11.33
CA ASP A 212 8.54 -2.56 -12.75
C ASP A 212 7.89 -1.42 -13.54
N ALA A 213 6.64 -1.07 -13.21
CA ALA A 213 5.93 0.05 -13.82
C ALA A 213 6.57 1.41 -13.50
N LEU A 214 7.27 1.53 -12.37
CA LEU A 214 8.08 2.72 -12.02
C LEU A 214 9.49 2.69 -12.64
N GLY A 215 9.83 1.64 -13.40
CA GLY A 215 11.18 1.45 -13.98
C GLY A 215 12.23 1.05 -12.93
N GLY A 216 11.83 0.41 -11.85
CA GLY A 216 12.67 0.00 -10.73
C GLY A 216 12.83 1.08 -9.65
N ILE A 217 13.39 0.67 -8.51
CA ILE A 217 13.57 1.53 -7.34
C ILE A 217 15.01 1.49 -6.81
N PRO A 218 15.56 2.62 -6.29
CA PRO A 218 16.90 2.65 -5.72
C PRO A 218 16.92 1.98 -4.34
N ILE A 219 17.74 0.94 -4.18
CA ILE A 219 17.94 0.24 -2.91
C ILE A 219 19.44 0.08 -2.64
N GLU A 220 19.87 0.37 -1.42
CA GLU A 220 21.19 0.04 -0.92
C GLU A 220 21.23 -1.44 -0.53
N VAL A 221 21.91 -2.26 -1.32
CA VAL A 221 22.10 -3.69 -1.06
C VAL A 221 23.44 -3.90 -0.35
N LYS A 222 23.43 -4.60 0.79
CA LYS A 222 24.65 -4.95 1.54
C LYS A 222 25.26 -6.24 0.99
N GLU A 223 26.58 -6.38 1.14
CA GLU A 223 27.32 -7.58 0.69
C GLU A 223 26.71 -8.88 1.25
N GLU A 224 26.34 -8.88 2.53
CA GLU A 224 25.73 -10.02 3.21
C GLU A 224 24.33 -10.38 2.67
N GLU A 225 23.66 -9.48 1.95
CA GLU A 225 22.32 -9.66 1.43
C GLU A 225 22.29 -10.29 0.04
N ILE A 226 23.36 -10.12 -0.76
CA ILE A 226 23.42 -10.52 -2.18
C ILE A 226 23.09 -12.00 -2.35
N PHE A 227 23.72 -12.87 -1.57
CA PHE A 227 23.50 -14.31 -1.65
C PHE A 227 22.03 -14.67 -1.37
N HIS A 228 21.44 -14.10 -0.33
CA HIS A 228 20.07 -14.37 0.07
C HIS A 228 19.07 -13.79 -0.93
N LEU A 229 19.32 -12.55 -1.41
CA LEU A 229 18.52 -11.89 -2.43
C LEU A 229 18.44 -12.76 -3.68
N ASN A 230 19.57 -13.20 -4.21
CA ASN A 230 19.64 -14.02 -5.42
C ASN A 230 18.97 -15.40 -5.25
N ASN A 231 19.06 -16.02 -4.07
CA ASN A 231 18.37 -17.27 -3.80
C ASN A 231 16.82 -17.07 -3.80
N TYR A 232 16.33 -15.97 -3.22
CA TYR A 232 14.91 -15.66 -3.27
C TYR A 232 14.45 -15.31 -4.69
N GLN A 233 15.23 -14.54 -5.45
CA GLN A 233 14.94 -14.27 -6.87
C GLN A 233 14.79 -15.58 -7.66
N LYS A 234 15.77 -16.49 -7.53
CA LYS A 234 15.75 -17.78 -8.24
C LYS A 234 14.48 -18.55 -7.92
N THR A 235 14.13 -18.68 -6.64
CA THR A 235 12.94 -19.41 -6.21
C THR A 235 11.67 -18.77 -6.78
N MET A 236 11.57 -17.45 -6.76
CA MET A 236 10.42 -16.71 -7.28
C MET A 236 10.35 -16.80 -8.81
N ALA A 237 11.48 -16.70 -9.51
CA ALA A 237 11.55 -16.86 -10.96
C ALA A 237 11.07 -18.25 -11.39
N GLU A 238 11.48 -19.31 -10.69
CA GLU A 238 10.99 -20.68 -10.92
C GLU A 238 9.47 -20.80 -10.66
N GLU A 239 8.95 -20.14 -9.63
CA GLU A 239 7.52 -20.15 -9.25
C GLU A 239 6.66 -19.41 -10.29
N PHE A 240 7.13 -18.25 -10.78
CA PHE A 240 6.41 -17.43 -11.76
C PHE A 240 6.71 -17.79 -13.22
N GLY A 241 7.64 -18.71 -13.48
CA GLY A 241 8.03 -19.11 -14.83
C GLY A 241 8.69 -17.97 -15.62
N THR A 242 9.48 -17.14 -14.96
CA THR A 242 10.18 -15.98 -15.55
C THR A 242 11.69 -16.11 -15.37
N ASP A 243 12.45 -15.34 -16.15
CA ASP A 243 13.89 -15.17 -15.95
C ASP A 243 14.19 -14.19 -14.83
N TYR A 244 15.43 -14.19 -14.33
CA TYR A 244 15.90 -13.21 -13.35
C TYR A 244 17.34 -12.78 -13.63
N THR A 245 17.68 -11.57 -13.20
CA THR A 245 19.03 -11.02 -13.27
C THR A 245 19.67 -10.99 -11.89
N PRO A 246 20.75 -11.74 -11.63
CA PRO A 246 21.38 -11.73 -10.33
C PRO A 246 21.99 -10.35 -9.98
N VAL A 247 21.82 -9.95 -8.72
CA VAL A 247 22.57 -8.82 -8.14
C VAL A 247 23.99 -9.30 -7.86
N VAL A 248 25.00 -8.57 -8.35
CA VAL A 248 26.41 -9.02 -8.33
C VAL A 248 27.36 -8.13 -7.51
N PHE A 249 26.90 -6.96 -7.05
CA PHE A 249 27.69 -6.05 -6.22
C PHE A 249 26.82 -5.38 -5.14
N ALA A 250 27.46 -4.98 -4.07
CA ALA A 250 26.84 -4.20 -2.99
C ALA A 250 26.81 -2.71 -3.33
N GLY A 251 25.97 -1.95 -2.64
CA GLY A 251 25.79 -0.52 -2.80
C GLY A 251 24.41 -0.16 -3.34
N THR A 252 24.20 1.13 -3.54
CA THR A 252 22.94 1.65 -4.08
C THR A 252 22.83 1.34 -5.56
N GLN A 253 21.75 0.68 -5.96
CA GLN A 253 21.47 0.31 -7.34
C GLN A 253 19.96 0.25 -7.57
N ILE A 254 19.56 0.36 -8.84
CA ILE A 254 18.14 0.22 -9.20
C ILE A 254 17.80 -1.27 -9.23
N LEU A 255 16.90 -1.69 -8.37
CA LEU A 255 16.33 -3.02 -8.36
C LEU A 255 15.04 -3.06 -9.17
N ASP A 256 14.89 -4.08 -10.02
CA ASP A 256 13.61 -4.42 -10.66
C ASP A 256 12.61 -4.99 -9.64
N GLY A 257 11.37 -5.25 -10.09
CA GLY A 257 10.31 -5.73 -9.21
C GLY A 257 10.62 -7.07 -8.56
N LEU A 258 11.22 -8.01 -9.30
CA LEU A 258 11.58 -9.32 -8.78
C LEU A 258 12.72 -9.22 -7.75
N GLN A 259 13.74 -8.40 -8.04
CA GLN A 259 14.87 -8.14 -7.15
C GLN A 259 14.42 -7.49 -5.84
N ALA A 260 13.62 -6.44 -5.92
CA ALA A 260 13.13 -5.71 -4.74
C ALA A 260 12.15 -6.55 -3.91
N THR A 261 11.30 -7.36 -4.56
CA THR A 261 10.43 -8.30 -3.84
C THR A 261 11.24 -9.41 -3.14
N ALA A 262 12.28 -9.92 -3.80
CA ALA A 262 13.22 -10.88 -3.19
C ALA A 262 13.97 -10.26 -1.99
N TYR A 263 14.39 -8.98 -2.10
CA TYR A 263 15.00 -8.22 -1.00
C TYR A 263 14.08 -8.13 0.23
N CYS A 264 12.78 -7.88 0.03
CA CYS A 264 11.77 -7.89 1.11
C CYS A 264 11.64 -9.23 1.85
N ARG A 265 12.07 -10.34 1.24
CA ARG A 265 11.93 -11.71 1.79
C ARG A 265 13.14 -12.16 2.60
N ILE A 266 14.26 -11.44 2.56
CA ILE A 266 15.50 -11.84 3.26
C ILE A 266 15.26 -11.94 4.77
N ARG A 267 15.59 -13.11 5.35
CA ARG A 267 15.46 -13.42 6.78
C ARG A 267 16.78 -13.81 7.45
N TYR A 268 17.71 -14.39 6.71
CA TYR A 268 18.91 -15.06 7.24
C TYR A 268 20.12 -14.11 7.36
N THR A 269 19.88 -12.88 7.86
CA THR A 269 20.93 -11.92 8.19
C THR A 269 20.82 -11.53 9.66
N THR A 270 21.87 -10.94 10.22
CA THR A 270 21.85 -10.47 11.61
C THR A 270 20.66 -9.54 11.86
N GLY A 271 19.77 -9.87 12.83
CA GLY A 271 18.58 -9.09 13.17
C GLY A 271 17.26 -9.65 12.66
N ASP A 272 17.26 -10.78 11.92
CA ASP A 272 16.11 -11.63 11.58
C ASP A 272 14.85 -10.90 11.10
N ASP A 273 13.67 -11.13 11.70
CA ASP A 273 12.37 -10.55 11.33
C ASP A 273 12.33 -9.00 11.47
N PHE A 274 13.12 -8.42 12.37
CA PHE A 274 13.21 -6.95 12.51
C PHE A 274 13.86 -6.32 11.27
N ARG A 275 14.93 -6.92 10.77
CA ARG A 275 15.60 -6.51 9.54
C ARG A 275 14.74 -6.73 8.31
N ARG A 276 13.93 -7.78 8.30
CA ARG A 276 12.96 -7.99 7.21
C ARG A 276 11.93 -6.86 7.18
N ALA A 277 11.35 -6.49 8.31
CA ALA A 277 10.41 -5.36 8.38
C ALA A 277 11.08 -4.02 7.98
N GLU A 278 12.35 -3.81 8.32
CA GLU A 278 13.14 -2.65 7.88
C GLU A 278 13.28 -2.64 6.34
N ARG A 279 13.65 -3.77 5.71
CA ARG A 279 13.74 -3.89 4.24
C ARG A 279 12.41 -3.59 3.56
N GLN A 280 11.30 -4.05 4.12
CA GLN A 280 9.97 -3.78 3.60
C GLN A 280 9.65 -2.27 3.64
N ARG A 281 9.99 -1.58 4.73
CA ARG A 281 9.85 -0.11 4.80
C ARG A 281 10.76 0.61 3.81
N ASN A 282 12.00 0.16 3.64
CA ASN A 282 12.93 0.73 2.66
C ASN A 282 12.35 0.64 1.24
N VAL A 283 11.73 -0.49 0.89
CA VAL A 283 11.08 -0.66 -0.42
C VAL A 283 9.87 0.27 -0.55
N VAL A 284 9.01 0.40 0.47
CA VAL A 284 7.89 1.36 0.42
C VAL A 284 8.40 2.79 0.28
N SER A 285 9.41 3.18 1.05
CA SER A 285 10.01 4.52 0.94
C SER A 285 10.60 4.78 -0.45
N ALA A 286 11.30 3.81 -1.03
CA ALA A 286 11.88 3.92 -2.37
C ALA A 286 10.81 3.96 -3.47
N ILE A 287 9.66 3.28 -3.31
CA ILE A 287 8.50 3.38 -4.20
C ILE A 287 7.93 4.81 -4.16
N LEU A 288 7.73 5.37 -2.96
CA LEU A 288 7.19 6.72 -2.80
C LEU A 288 8.15 7.78 -3.39
N GLU A 289 9.44 7.67 -3.11
CA GLU A 289 10.48 8.54 -3.68
C GLU A 289 10.48 8.45 -5.21
N ARG A 290 10.48 7.23 -5.77
CA ARG A 290 10.49 7.01 -7.21
C ARG A 290 9.22 7.54 -7.88
N ALA A 291 8.05 7.37 -7.26
CA ALA A 291 6.79 7.88 -7.76
C ALA A 291 6.78 9.41 -7.90
N GLY A 292 7.44 10.15 -7.00
CA GLY A 292 7.60 11.61 -7.10
C GLY A 292 8.42 12.09 -8.28
N HIS A 293 9.16 11.19 -8.95
CA HIS A 293 10.01 11.53 -10.11
C HIS A 293 9.47 10.98 -11.43
N VAL A 294 8.23 10.53 -11.47
CA VAL A 294 7.58 9.92 -12.64
C VAL A 294 6.40 10.79 -13.05
N SER A 295 6.20 11.01 -14.36
CA SER A 295 5.07 11.79 -14.86
C SER A 295 3.73 11.18 -14.43
N VAL A 296 2.70 12.02 -14.24
CA VAL A 296 1.35 11.58 -13.83
C VAL A 296 0.75 10.58 -14.83
N GLY A 297 1.02 10.74 -16.12
CA GLY A 297 0.60 9.79 -17.15
C GLY A 297 1.24 8.41 -16.96
N SER A 298 2.53 8.34 -16.59
CA SER A 298 3.22 7.10 -16.27
C SER A 298 2.72 6.49 -14.96
N LEU A 299 2.45 7.32 -13.93
CA LEU A 299 1.83 6.87 -12.67
C LEU A 299 0.43 6.27 -12.92
N THR A 300 -0.39 6.93 -13.72
CA THR A 300 -1.72 6.43 -14.08
C THR A 300 -1.65 5.07 -14.77
N LYS A 301 -0.71 4.89 -15.71
CA LYS A 301 -0.46 3.60 -16.36
C LYS A 301 0.00 2.54 -15.36
N ALA A 302 0.95 2.89 -14.49
CA ALA A 302 1.47 2.00 -13.45
C ALA A 302 0.37 1.55 -12.50
N VAL A 303 -0.40 2.48 -11.95
CA VAL A 303 -1.54 2.20 -11.06
C VAL A 303 -2.56 1.31 -11.78
N SER A 304 -2.96 1.64 -13.01
CA SER A 304 -3.94 0.86 -13.77
C SER A 304 -3.48 -0.57 -14.06
N ALA A 305 -2.19 -0.78 -14.33
CA ALA A 305 -1.63 -2.09 -14.60
C ALA A 305 -1.59 -2.98 -13.35
N VAL A 306 -1.32 -2.39 -12.20
CA VAL A 306 -1.12 -3.11 -10.93
C VAL A 306 -2.41 -3.28 -10.14
N PHE A 307 -3.38 -2.39 -10.33
CA PHE A 307 -4.62 -2.36 -9.58
C PHE A 307 -5.37 -3.71 -9.52
N PRO A 308 -5.36 -4.56 -10.56
CA PRO A 308 -5.94 -5.92 -10.49
C PRO A 308 -5.24 -6.87 -9.51
N HIS A 309 -4.01 -6.57 -9.11
CA HIS A 309 -3.17 -7.39 -8.22
C HIS A 309 -3.09 -6.84 -6.79
N ILE A 310 -3.91 -5.84 -6.45
CA ILE A 310 -4.03 -5.27 -5.11
C ILE A 310 -5.49 -5.33 -4.64
N ALA A 311 -5.68 -5.33 -3.32
CA ALA A 311 -6.98 -5.09 -2.71
C ALA A 311 -6.89 -3.84 -1.85
N THR A 312 -7.83 -2.92 -1.99
CA THR A 312 -7.78 -1.64 -1.29
C THR A 312 -9.17 -1.07 -1.02
N SER A 313 -9.28 -0.26 0.02
CA SER A 313 -10.46 0.57 0.30
C SER A 313 -10.40 1.94 -0.39
N LEU A 314 -9.20 2.34 -0.87
CA LEU A 314 -9.00 3.62 -1.53
C LEU A 314 -9.61 3.61 -2.95
N ASP A 315 -10.12 4.74 -3.38
CA ASP A 315 -10.50 4.94 -4.78
C ASP A 315 -9.25 5.13 -5.65
N ILE A 316 -9.32 4.62 -6.89
CA ILE A 316 -8.20 4.74 -7.84
C ILE A 316 -7.84 6.20 -8.11
N ASN A 317 -8.82 7.09 -8.17
CA ASN A 317 -8.60 8.53 -8.36
C ASN A 317 -7.87 9.14 -7.16
N ASP A 318 -8.18 8.70 -5.92
CA ASP A 318 -7.45 9.17 -4.74
C ASP A 318 -6.00 8.72 -4.77
N ILE A 319 -5.74 7.47 -5.17
CA ILE A 319 -4.38 6.96 -5.30
C ILE A 319 -3.59 7.78 -6.34
N ILE A 320 -4.18 8.03 -7.50
CA ILE A 320 -3.56 8.86 -8.55
C ILE A 320 -3.31 10.27 -8.02
N SER A 321 -4.30 10.88 -7.36
CA SER A 321 -4.18 12.22 -6.77
C SER A 321 -3.07 12.29 -5.72
N MET A 322 -2.99 11.31 -4.80
CA MET A 322 -1.93 11.23 -3.80
C MET A 322 -0.54 11.10 -4.45
N LEU A 323 -0.43 10.24 -5.47
CA LEU A 323 0.84 10.02 -6.16
C LEU A 323 1.25 11.23 -7.00
N SER A 324 0.30 12.03 -7.51
CA SER A 324 0.61 13.23 -8.30
C SER A 324 1.21 14.38 -7.48
N VAL A 325 1.02 14.35 -6.15
CA VAL A 325 1.57 15.34 -5.21
C VAL A 325 2.65 14.75 -4.30
N VAL A 326 2.99 13.47 -4.45
CA VAL A 326 3.90 12.76 -3.52
C VAL A 326 5.32 13.33 -3.51
N GLU A 327 5.77 14.03 -4.56
CA GLU A 327 7.08 14.68 -4.61
C GLU A 327 7.23 15.80 -3.56
N ASP A 328 6.11 16.40 -3.14
CA ASP A 328 6.10 17.44 -2.11
C ASP A 328 6.20 16.87 -0.69
N TYR A 329 6.14 15.55 -0.54
CA TYR A 329 6.14 14.85 0.75
C TYR A 329 7.47 14.14 1.00
N GLN A 330 7.82 14.03 2.27
CA GLN A 330 9.03 13.35 2.73
C GLN A 330 8.72 12.24 3.73
N VAL A 331 9.38 11.09 3.57
CA VAL A 331 9.34 10.03 4.59
C VAL A 331 10.27 10.42 5.73
N THR A 332 9.71 10.97 6.81
CA THR A 332 10.45 11.48 7.96
C THR A 332 10.66 10.44 9.05
N THR A 333 9.83 9.41 9.08
CA THR A 333 9.89 8.35 10.10
C THR A 333 9.77 6.97 9.49
N SER A 334 10.64 6.05 9.95
CA SER A 334 10.64 4.63 9.59
C SER A 334 11.06 3.79 10.79
N ASP A 335 10.11 3.24 11.55
CA ASP A 335 10.37 2.45 12.78
C ASP A 335 9.48 1.21 12.85
N GLY A 336 9.58 0.46 13.92
CA GLY A 336 8.80 -0.78 14.12
C GLY A 336 8.25 -0.94 15.53
N PHE A 337 6.99 -1.33 15.59
CA PHE A 337 6.22 -1.60 16.80
C PHE A 337 6.15 -3.11 17.10
N PRO A 338 6.38 -3.53 18.36
CA PRO A 338 6.76 -2.73 19.52
C PRO A 338 8.18 -2.16 19.40
N PHE A 339 8.41 -0.98 19.97
CA PHE A 339 9.66 -0.24 19.78
C PHE A 339 10.86 -0.90 20.46
N LYS A 340 12.06 -0.65 19.93
CA LYS A 340 13.31 -1.10 20.54
C LYS A 340 13.43 -0.57 21.97
N GLY A 341 13.70 -1.46 22.93
CA GLY A 341 13.74 -1.16 24.36
C GLY A 341 12.39 -1.30 25.08
N LEU A 342 11.28 -1.40 24.33
CA LEU A 342 9.94 -1.65 24.86
C LEU A 342 9.37 -2.99 24.36
N ARG A 343 10.24 -3.89 23.88
CA ARG A 343 9.88 -5.24 23.42
C ARG A 343 10.86 -6.28 23.93
N ASN A 344 10.39 -7.51 24.02
CA ASN A 344 11.20 -8.68 24.29
C ASN A 344 10.73 -9.86 23.42
N GLY A 345 11.49 -10.94 23.37
CA GLY A 345 11.12 -12.18 22.71
C GLY A 345 10.70 -13.24 23.73
N GLY A 346 9.81 -14.13 23.33
CA GLY A 346 9.40 -15.26 24.16
C GLY A 346 8.69 -16.35 23.37
N THR A 347 8.67 -17.57 23.89
CA THR A 347 7.88 -18.66 23.31
C THR A 347 6.61 -18.81 24.13
N ILE A 348 5.48 -18.31 23.61
CA ILE A 348 4.22 -18.16 24.34
C ILE A 348 3.29 -19.34 24.03
N GLY A 349 3.23 -20.32 24.89
CA GLY A 349 2.33 -21.46 24.78
C GLY A 349 2.22 -22.02 23.36
N SER A 350 0.98 -22.14 22.84
CA SER A 350 0.73 -22.61 21.47
C SER A 350 0.99 -21.57 20.38
N CYS A 351 1.21 -20.30 20.72
CA CYS A 351 1.55 -19.25 19.75
C CYS A 351 2.98 -19.39 19.23
N GLY A 352 3.86 -20.11 19.97
CA GLY A 352 5.26 -20.27 19.60
C GLY A 352 6.08 -19.01 19.85
N SER A 353 7.15 -18.79 19.06
CA SER A 353 7.99 -17.60 19.18
C SER A 353 7.23 -16.34 18.86
N CYS A 354 7.18 -15.40 19.81
CA CYS A 354 6.48 -14.12 19.71
C CYS A 354 7.40 -12.95 20.03
N VAL A 355 7.07 -11.80 19.49
CA VAL A 355 7.53 -10.49 19.95
C VAL A 355 6.52 -10.00 20.97
N VAL A 356 6.96 -9.62 22.15
CA VAL A 356 6.09 -9.20 23.26
C VAL A 356 6.36 -7.73 23.58
N PRO A 357 5.34 -6.84 23.53
CA PRO A 357 5.48 -5.51 24.09
C PRO A 357 5.63 -5.66 25.62
N THR A 358 6.76 -5.24 26.17
CA THR A 358 7.04 -5.33 27.62
C THR A 358 6.15 -4.37 28.41
N ASP A 359 5.73 -3.31 27.77
CA ASP A 359 4.76 -2.32 28.24
C ASP A 359 4.00 -1.79 27.02
N LEU A 360 2.74 -2.25 26.85
CA LEU A 360 1.93 -1.82 25.71
C LEU A 360 1.57 -0.34 25.82
N GLU A 361 1.30 0.17 27.02
CA GLU A 361 0.93 1.58 27.24
C GLU A 361 2.05 2.50 26.76
N GLN A 362 3.30 2.24 27.17
CA GLN A 362 4.46 3.02 26.71
C GLN A 362 4.71 2.89 25.21
N ASN A 363 4.45 1.73 24.63
CA ASN A 363 4.52 1.55 23.18
C ASN A 363 3.48 2.38 22.45
N VAL A 364 2.26 2.47 22.96
CA VAL A 364 1.16 3.26 22.36
C VAL A 364 1.45 4.76 22.50
N ILE A 365 1.87 5.23 23.67
CA ILE A 365 2.27 6.63 23.87
C ILE A 365 3.34 7.04 22.84
N LYS A 366 4.38 6.21 22.70
CA LYS A 366 5.44 6.47 21.72
C LYS A 366 4.95 6.41 20.28
N LEU A 367 4.01 5.52 19.96
CA LEU A 367 3.41 5.44 18.64
C LEU A 367 2.66 6.73 18.29
N HIS A 368 1.88 7.27 19.21
CA HIS A 368 1.13 8.51 19.03
C HIS A 368 2.03 9.72 18.89
N GLU A 369 3.12 9.80 19.69
CA GLU A 369 4.15 10.83 19.52
C GLU A 369 4.75 10.79 18.11
N ILE A 370 5.08 9.59 17.61
CA ILE A 370 5.73 9.42 16.30
C ILE A 370 4.76 9.65 15.15
N LEU A 371 3.59 9.01 15.15
CA LEU A 371 2.67 9.04 14.01
C LEU A 371 1.83 10.31 13.95
N TYR A 372 1.37 10.80 15.10
CA TYR A 372 0.35 11.85 15.17
C TYR A 372 0.86 13.15 15.82
N ASN A 373 2.15 13.22 16.19
CA ASN A 373 2.75 14.36 16.92
C ASN A 373 2.04 14.65 18.26
N GLU A 374 1.43 13.64 18.88
CA GLU A 374 0.69 13.76 20.14
C GLU A 374 1.62 13.55 21.34
N GLU A 375 2.18 14.62 21.88
CA GLU A 375 2.97 14.56 23.10
C GLU A 375 2.10 14.20 24.32
N ASN A 376 2.59 13.27 25.15
CA ASN A 376 1.91 12.84 26.39
C ASN A 376 0.51 12.25 26.18
N TYR A 377 0.32 11.49 25.09
CA TYR A 377 -0.92 10.81 24.79
C TYR A 377 -1.44 10.00 26.00
N GLN A 378 -2.74 10.08 26.26
CA GLN A 378 -3.38 9.34 27.33
C GLN A 378 -4.06 8.08 26.78
N VAL A 379 -3.45 6.94 27.03
CA VAL A 379 -3.98 5.66 26.52
C VAL A 379 -5.36 5.33 27.09
N SER A 380 -6.20 4.69 26.27
CA SER A 380 -7.53 4.25 26.64
C SER A 380 -7.50 3.20 27.76
N ASP A 381 -8.61 3.03 28.44
CA ASP A 381 -8.77 1.95 29.44
C ASP A 381 -8.71 0.56 28.78
N ALA A 382 -9.05 0.46 27.49
CA ALA A 382 -8.91 -0.76 26.72
C ALA A 382 -7.43 -1.14 26.57
N VAL A 383 -6.55 -0.22 26.15
CA VAL A 383 -5.10 -0.45 26.04
C VAL A 383 -4.51 -0.82 27.40
N LYS A 384 -4.91 -0.15 28.49
CA LYS A 384 -4.47 -0.49 29.86
C LYS A 384 -4.88 -1.92 30.23
N LYS A 385 -6.12 -2.34 29.89
CA LYS A 385 -6.60 -3.71 30.11
C LYS A 385 -5.74 -4.70 29.31
N TYR A 386 -5.47 -4.41 28.03
CA TYR A 386 -4.68 -5.30 27.17
C TYR A 386 -3.21 -5.37 27.62
N SER A 387 -2.62 -4.26 28.05
CA SER A 387 -1.28 -4.20 28.61
C SER A 387 -1.13 -5.13 29.80
N LYS A 388 -2.06 -5.07 30.76
CA LYS A 388 -2.10 -5.97 31.93
C LYS A 388 -2.25 -7.43 31.54
N LYS A 389 -3.11 -7.72 30.56
CA LYS A 389 -3.36 -9.10 30.11
C LYS A 389 -2.13 -9.67 29.40
N ILE A 390 -1.52 -8.91 28.48
CA ILE A 390 -0.30 -9.32 27.78
C ILE A 390 0.80 -9.62 28.80
N LYS A 391 1.01 -8.72 29.77
CA LYS A 391 2.02 -8.94 30.83
C LYS A 391 1.75 -10.22 31.59
N ALA A 392 0.53 -10.43 32.05
CA ALA A 392 0.16 -11.64 32.80
C ALA A 392 0.31 -12.94 32.00
N ASP A 393 0.04 -12.90 30.68
CA ASP A 393 0.16 -14.07 29.81
C ASP A 393 1.61 -14.41 29.45
N THR A 394 2.53 -13.45 29.56
CA THR A 394 3.87 -13.58 28.95
C THR A 394 5.02 -13.47 29.92
N GLU A 395 4.83 -13.02 31.18
CA GLU A 395 5.93 -12.76 32.12
C GLU A 395 6.79 -14.00 32.42
N ASP A 396 6.18 -15.21 32.42
CA ASP A 396 6.88 -16.47 32.68
C ASP A 396 7.68 -16.98 31.45
N TYR A 397 7.50 -16.38 30.28
CA TYR A 397 8.02 -16.84 28.98
C TYR A 397 9.07 -15.89 28.38
N LEU A 398 9.26 -14.70 28.95
CA LEU A 398 10.20 -13.71 28.42
C LEU A 398 11.64 -14.17 28.56
N GLN A 399 12.42 -13.99 27.52
CA GLN A 399 13.87 -14.19 27.52
C GLN A 399 14.53 -12.84 27.85
N TYR A 400 15.22 -12.79 28.97
CA TYR A 400 15.96 -11.61 29.44
C TYR A 400 17.41 -11.61 28.91
#